data_7642ab5469f672387facdbbff956a90a
#
_entry.id   7642ab5469f672387facdbbff956a90a
#
_cell.length_a   1.000
_cell.length_b   1.000
_cell.length_c   1.000
_cell.angle_alpha   90.00
_cell.angle_beta   90.00
_cell.angle_gamma   90.00
#
_symmetry.space_group_name_H-M   'P 1'
#
loop_
_entity.id
_entity.type
_entity.pdbx_description
1 polymer ?
#
loop_
_entity_poly.entity_id
_entity_poly.type
_entity_poly.pdbx_seq_one_letter_code
_entity_poly.pdbx_strand_id
1 'polypeptide(L)'
;VPELAENFYKGRTREVGALTERAICTTLLIAGLLLPFYIVCGEDVGVFLYSNARSGAMIAACAFVLVPMSLTLISTSMLNSMGCEKHTLGIFLAGSGAMLLCTVLQPRYLGGGALLAGMACDSCITALLSLLLLRKKTGRLRIGKYCLRLLAAVLLCVALGLPAHAFCARYLSYFPAFTVTMLLLAAAEVLLFSLMRLIDVRTLLCRFFAKKSKKISVRS
;
A
#
# COMPACT_ATOMS: atom_id res chain seq x y z
N VAL A 1 -3.89 -15.13 8.80
CA VAL A 1 -4.44 -15.98 7.73
C VAL A 1 -4.97 -17.31 8.29
N PRO A 2 -4.23 -18.11 9.13
CA PRO A 2 -4.76 -19.35 9.69
C PRO A 2 -6.04 -19.17 10.51
N GLU A 3 -6.12 -18.15 11.35
CA GLU A 3 -7.28 -17.81 12.16
C GLU A 3 -8.51 -17.45 11.31
N LEU A 4 -8.30 -16.81 10.16
CA LEU A 4 -9.37 -16.51 9.20
C LEU A 4 -9.97 -17.78 8.62
N ALA A 5 -9.14 -18.73 8.19
CA ALA A 5 -9.57 -20.01 7.66
C ALA A 5 -10.37 -20.79 8.72
N GLU A 6 -9.86 -20.89 9.94
CA GLU A 6 -10.53 -21.58 11.04
C GLU A 6 -11.92 -21.00 11.32
N ASN A 7 -12.06 -19.67 11.42
CA ASN A 7 -13.33 -19.02 11.65
C ASN A 7 -14.30 -19.16 10.46
N PHE A 8 -13.75 -19.18 9.23
CA PHE A 8 -14.55 -19.39 8.02
C PHE A 8 -15.17 -20.79 8.00
N TYR A 9 -14.38 -21.83 8.25
CA TYR A 9 -14.88 -23.22 8.29
C TYR A 9 -15.80 -23.51 9.49
N LYS A 10 -15.66 -22.75 10.59
CA LYS A 10 -16.60 -22.80 11.72
C LYS A 10 -17.89 -21.99 11.50
N GLY A 11 -18.07 -21.36 10.33
CA GLY A 11 -19.26 -20.59 9.98
C GLY A 11 -19.42 -19.26 10.73
N ARG A 12 -18.36 -18.75 11.37
CA ARG A 12 -18.37 -17.49 12.15
C ARG A 12 -18.20 -16.27 11.25
N THR A 13 -19.16 -15.99 10.39
CA THR A 13 -19.10 -14.94 9.36
C THR A 13 -18.77 -13.55 9.89
N ARG A 14 -19.25 -13.21 11.10
CA ARG A 14 -19.00 -11.91 11.73
C ARG A 14 -17.53 -11.73 12.13
N GLU A 15 -16.90 -12.76 12.66
CA GLU A 15 -15.48 -12.75 13.03
C GLU A 15 -14.58 -12.70 11.79
N VAL A 16 -14.95 -13.48 10.76
CA VAL A 16 -14.27 -13.45 9.45
C VAL A 16 -14.31 -12.05 8.85
N GLY A 17 -15.49 -11.40 8.86
CA GLY A 17 -15.62 -10.01 8.37
C GLY A 17 -14.74 -9.03 9.14
N ALA A 18 -14.72 -9.10 10.46
CA ALA A 18 -13.90 -8.21 11.30
C ALA A 18 -12.39 -8.42 11.09
N LEU A 19 -11.93 -9.67 10.95
CA LEU A 19 -10.52 -9.99 10.64
C LEU A 19 -10.12 -9.48 9.26
N THR A 20 -10.99 -9.67 8.27
CA THR A 20 -10.80 -9.18 6.89
C THR A 20 -10.69 -7.66 6.86
N GLU A 21 -11.61 -6.97 7.51
CA GLU A 21 -11.63 -5.50 7.58
C GLU A 21 -10.35 -4.96 8.23
N ARG A 22 -9.94 -5.54 9.35
CA ARG A 22 -8.70 -5.18 10.04
C ARG A 22 -7.46 -5.40 9.18
N ALA A 23 -7.37 -6.54 8.48
CA ALA A 23 -6.23 -6.84 7.63
C ALA A 23 -6.14 -5.89 6.44
N ILE A 24 -7.26 -5.58 5.77
CA ILE A 24 -7.30 -4.61 4.67
C ILE A 24 -6.91 -3.21 5.17
N CYS A 25 -7.45 -2.76 6.31
CA CYS A 25 -7.08 -1.46 6.87
C CYS A 25 -5.59 -1.37 7.21
N THR A 26 -5.01 -2.44 7.78
CA THR A 26 -3.57 -2.48 8.09
C THR A 26 -2.71 -2.44 6.82
N THR A 27 -3.10 -3.18 5.79
CA THR A 27 -2.40 -3.20 4.50
C THR A 27 -2.47 -1.84 3.81
N LEU A 28 -3.65 -1.22 3.77
CA LEU A 28 -3.84 0.12 3.23
C LEU A 28 -3.03 1.17 3.99
N LEU A 29 -2.91 1.04 5.32
CA LEU A 29 -2.10 1.93 6.13
C LEU A 29 -0.62 1.84 5.75
N ILE A 30 -0.09 0.62 5.60
CA ILE A 30 1.31 0.40 5.20
C ILE A 30 1.55 0.95 3.79
N ALA A 31 0.64 0.67 2.84
CA ALA A 31 0.74 1.21 1.49
C ALA A 31 0.64 2.74 1.49
N GLY A 32 -0.23 3.31 2.32
CA GLY A 32 -0.39 4.76 2.48
C GLY A 32 0.81 5.47 3.10
N LEU A 33 1.58 4.78 3.96
CA LEU A 33 2.84 5.29 4.50
C LEU A 33 3.96 5.30 3.45
N LEU A 34 3.98 4.32 2.56
CA LEU A 34 5.02 4.24 1.53
C LEU A 34 4.74 5.15 0.32
N LEU A 35 3.47 5.42 0.05
CA LEU A 35 3.05 6.14 -1.15
C LEU A 35 3.62 7.57 -1.25
N PRO A 36 3.50 8.45 -0.23
CA PRO A 36 4.07 9.79 -0.28
C PRO A 36 5.58 9.78 -0.46
N PHE A 37 6.27 8.82 0.17
CA PHE A 37 7.70 8.64 0.02
C PHE A 37 8.10 8.40 -1.45
N TYR A 38 7.45 7.44 -2.13
CA TYR A 38 7.75 7.15 -3.54
C TYR A 38 7.35 8.28 -4.48
N ILE A 39 6.31 9.05 -4.17
CA ILE A 39 5.90 10.20 -4.98
C ILE A 39 6.89 11.35 -4.84
N VAL A 40 7.32 11.66 -3.61
CA VAL A 40 8.16 12.84 -3.32
C VAL A 40 9.64 12.56 -3.60
N CYS A 41 10.14 11.41 -3.15
CA CYS A 41 11.57 11.05 -3.24
C CYS A 41 11.86 10.02 -4.36
N GLY A 42 10.88 9.72 -5.24
CA GLY A 42 11.03 8.70 -6.27
C GLY A 42 12.17 9.00 -7.25
N GLU A 43 12.37 10.26 -7.62
CA GLU A 43 13.49 10.68 -8.47
C GLU A 43 14.84 10.43 -7.81
N ASP A 44 14.97 10.78 -6.54
CA ASP A 44 16.20 10.56 -5.78
C ASP A 44 16.50 9.06 -5.61
N VAL A 45 15.46 8.26 -5.32
CA VAL A 45 15.59 6.81 -5.24
C VAL A 45 16.05 6.21 -6.57
N GLY A 46 15.52 6.71 -7.69
CA GLY A 46 15.91 6.25 -9.01
C GLY A 46 17.35 6.63 -9.38
N VAL A 47 17.78 7.83 -9.03
CA VAL A 47 19.18 8.27 -9.21
C VAL A 47 20.11 7.46 -8.32
N PHE A 48 19.72 7.22 -7.07
CA PHE A 48 20.51 6.44 -6.12
C PHE A 48 20.70 4.98 -6.54
N LEU A 49 19.63 4.32 -7.01
CA LEU A 49 19.66 2.90 -7.36
C LEU A 49 20.16 2.64 -8.78
N TYR A 50 19.82 3.50 -9.72
CA TYR A 50 20.05 3.26 -11.15
C TYR A 50 20.93 4.31 -11.81
N SER A 51 21.38 5.33 -11.06
CA SER A 51 22.16 6.48 -11.59
C SER A 51 21.48 7.16 -12.78
N ASN A 52 20.12 7.13 -12.82
CA ASN A 52 19.35 7.62 -13.96
C ASN A 52 18.06 8.31 -13.50
N ALA A 53 17.92 9.61 -13.80
CA ALA A 53 16.76 10.41 -13.44
C ALA A 53 15.44 9.92 -14.09
N ARG A 54 15.51 9.34 -15.31
CA ARG A 54 14.32 8.78 -15.96
C ARG A 54 13.73 7.60 -15.18
N SER A 55 14.57 6.76 -14.59
CA SER A 55 14.13 5.66 -13.74
C SER A 55 13.40 6.19 -12.50
N GLY A 56 13.86 7.29 -11.93
CA GLY A 56 13.22 7.94 -10.79
C GLY A 56 11.84 8.49 -11.11
N ALA A 57 11.70 9.19 -12.24
CA ALA A 57 10.40 9.67 -12.70
C ALA A 57 9.40 8.51 -12.93
N MET A 58 9.88 7.36 -13.43
CA MET A 58 9.07 6.15 -13.55
C MET A 58 8.64 5.59 -12.19
N ILE A 59 9.54 5.56 -11.19
CA ILE A 59 9.22 5.13 -9.83
C ILE A 59 8.13 6.00 -9.22
N ALA A 60 8.28 7.32 -9.31
CA ALA A 60 7.28 8.26 -8.82
C ALA A 60 5.93 8.10 -9.54
N ALA A 61 5.95 7.95 -10.86
CA ALA A 61 4.73 7.73 -11.66
C ALA A 61 4.03 6.41 -11.32
N CYS A 62 4.78 5.34 -10.95
CA CYS A 62 4.23 4.05 -10.59
C CYS A 62 3.80 3.95 -9.12
N ALA A 63 4.11 4.92 -8.30
CA ALA A 63 3.83 4.88 -6.86
C ALA A 63 2.35 4.57 -6.55
N PHE A 64 1.41 5.10 -7.34
CA PHE A 64 -0.02 4.85 -7.15
C PHE A 64 -0.43 3.37 -7.29
N VAL A 65 0.34 2.57 -8.04
CA VAL A 65 0.08 1.12 -8.23
C VAL A 65 0.30 0.34 -6.93
N LEU A 66 1.07 0.89 -5.99
CA LEU A 66 1.33 0.28 -4.69
C LEU A 66 0.05 -0.05 -3.92
N VAL A 67 -0.96 0.81 -3.99
CA VAL A 67 -2.24 0.62 -3.29
C VAL A 67 -3.03 -0.55 -3.86
N PRO A 68 -3.39 -0.61 -5.14
CA PRO A 68 -4.10 -1.76 -5.68
C PRO A 68 -3.29 -3.06 -5.59
N MET A 69 -1.97 -3.01 -5.77
CA MET A 69 -1.11 -4.19 -5.64
C MET A 69 -1.13 -4.76 -4.21
N SER A 70 -1.04 -3.92 -3.19
CA SER A 70 -1.12 -4.35 -1.79
C SER A 70 -2.49 -4.92 -1.44
N LEU A 71 -3.57 -4.33 -1.96
CA LEU A 71 -4.93 -4.86 -1.82
C LEU A 71 -5.10 -6.22 -2.50
N THR A 72 -4.53 -6.40 -3.70
CA THR A 72 -4.53 -7.70 -4.38
C THR A 72 -3.86 -8.76 -3.54
N LEU A 73 -2.65 -8.50 -3.04
CA LEU A 73 -1.89 -9.45 -2.24
C LEU A 73 -2.65 -9.93 -1.00
N ILE A 74 -3.23 -9.01 -0.23
CA ILE A 74 -3.94 -9.42 0.99
C ILE A 74 -5.28 -10.10 0.66
N SER A 75 -6.03 -9.59 -0.32
CA SER A 75 -7.33 -10.15 -0.68
C SER A 75 -7.20 -11.55 -1.28
N THR A 76 -6.23 -11.78 -2.15
CA THR A 76 -5.97 -13.11 -2.74
C THR A 76 -5.45 -14.11 -1.71
N SER A 77 -4.57 -13.66 -0.78
CA SER A 77 -4.12 -14.50 0.33
C SER A 77 -5.30 -14.95 1.22
N MET A 78 -6.24 -14.07 1.49
CA MET A 78 -7.46 -14.40 2.25
C MET A 78 -8.38 -15.32 1.48
N LEU A 79 -8.61 -15.07 0.19
CA LEU A 79 -9.44 -15.91 -0.67
C LEU A 79 -8.88 -17.34 -0.78
N ASN A 80 -7.56 -17.46 -0.92
CA ASN A 80 -6.89 -18.75 -0.96
C ASN A 80 -7.05 -19.50 0.37
N SER A 81 -6.94 -18.81 1.51
CA SER A 81 -7.17 -19.44 2.81
C SER A 81 -8.61 -19.89 3.05
N MET A 82 -9.57 -19.35 2.31
CA MET A 82 -10.99 -19.77 2.30
C MET A 82 -11.31 -20.82 1.23
N GLY A 83 -10.30 -21.42 0.58
CA GLY A 83 -10.49 -22.45 -0.46
C GLY A 83 -11.02 -21.91 -1.80
N CYS A 84 -10.86 -20.61 -2.07
CA CYS A 84 -11.31 -19.98 -3.31
C CYS A 84 -10.22 -19.87 -4.39
N GLU A 85 -9.23 -20.77 -4.39
CA GLU A 85 -8.05 -20.75 -5.26
C GLU A 85 -8.39 -20.71 -6.75
N LYS A 86 -9.39 -21.48 -7.19
CA LYS A 86 -9.85 -21.48 -8.59
C LYS A 86 -10.34 -20.12 -9.06
N HIS A 87 -11.06 -19.40 -8.18
CA HIS A 87 -11.55 -18.04 -8.49
C HIS A 87 -10.40 -17.03 -8.51
N THR A 88 -9.47 -17.18 -7.60
CA THR A 88 -8.26 -16.34 -7.54
C THR A 88 -7.41 -16.50 -8.81
N LEU A 89 -7.24 -17.74 -9.29
CA LEU A 89 -6.57 -18.00 -10.57
C LEU A 89 -7.28 -17.31 -11.74
N GLY A 90 -8.62 -17.39 -11.79
CA GLY A 90 -9.41 -16.70 -12.83
C GLY A 90 -9.24 -15.18 -12.80
N ILE A 91 -9.15 -14.59 -11.60
CA ILE A 91 -8.91 -13.16 -11.41
C ILE A 91 -7.52 -12.78 -11.95
N PHE A 92 -6.48 -13.54 -11.63
CA PHE A 92 -5.13 -13.32 -12.15
C PHE A 92 -5.06 -13.45 -13.67
N LEU A 93 -5.71 -14.45 -14.26
CA LEU A 93 -5.78 -14.61 -15.71
C LEU A 93 -6.47 -13.41 -16.38
N ALA A 94 -7.53 -12.88 -15.78
CA ALA A 94 -8.22 -11.70 -16.30
C ALA A 94 -7.34 -10.45 -16.23
N GLY A 95 -6.63 -10.23 -15.11
CA GLY A 95 -5.70 -9.12 -14.95
C GLY A 95 -4.51 -9.20 -15.91
N SER A 96 -3.86 -10.36 -15.99
CA SER A 96 -2.74 -10.59 -16.92
C SER A 96 -3.17 -10.44 -18.38
N GLY A 97 -4.37 -10.89 -18.74
CA GLY A 97 -4.97 -10.68 -20.06
C GLY A 97 -5.14 -9.20 -20.37
N ALA A 98 -5.65 -8.42 -19.42
CA ALA A 98 -5.79 -6.97 -19.57
C ALA A 98 -4.43 -6.27 -19.70
N MET A 99 -3.42 -6.68 -18.92
CA MET A 99 -2.04 -6.19 -19.03
C MET A 99 -1.47 -6.44 -20.42
N LEU A 100 -1.59 -7.66 -20.94
CA LEU A 100 -1.12 -8.03 -22.27
C LEU A 100 -1.82 -7.19 -23.35
N LEU A 101 -3.14 -7.06 -23.28
CA LEU A 101 -3.89 -6.23 -24.22
C LEU A 101 -3.43 -4.76 -24.18
N CYS A 102 -3.29 -4.16 -23.00
CA CYS A 102 -2.78 -2.81 -22.86
C CYS A 102 -1.36 -2.69 -23.45
N THR A 103 -0.48 -3.62 -23.15
CA THR A 103 0.92 -3.58 -23.59
C THR A 103 1.05 -3.75 -25.11
N VAL A 104 0.18 -4.56 -25.73
CA VAL A 104 0.20 -4.80 -27.19
C VAL A 104 -0.48 -3.68 -27.99
N LEU A 105 -1.59 -3.13 -27.44
CA LEU A 105 -2.40 -2.13 -28.16
C LEU A 105 -1.85 -0.70 -28.04
N GLN A 106 -1.12 -0.38 -26.96
CA GLN A 106 -0.71 0.99 -26.65
C GLN A 106 0.74 1.41 -26.94
N PRO A 107 1.65 0.56 -27.50
CA PRO A 107 3.03 0.99 -27.71
C PRO A 107 3.17 2.15 -28.69
N ARG A 108 2.20 2.32 -29.60
CA ARG A 108 2.14 3.41 -30.59
C ARG A 108 1.97 4.79 -29.96
N TYR A 109 1.31 4.87 -28.79
CA TYR A 109 0.94 6.15 -28.14
C TYR A 109 1.79 6.45 -26.90
N LEU A 110 2.18 5.43 -26.15
CA LEU A 110 2.81 5.56 -24.83
C LEU A 110 4.29 5.11 -24.79
N GLY A 111 4.80 4.47 -25.85
CA GLY A 111 6.17 3.95 -25.85
C GLY A 111 6.44 3.05 -24.64
N GLY A 112 7.51 3.34 -23.88
CA GLY A 112 7.84 2.61 -22.64
C GLY A 112 6.79 2.72 -21.52
N GLY A 113 5.94 3.73 -21.55
CA GLY A 113 4.83 3.89 -20.60
C GLY A 113 3.69 2.88 -20.78
N ALA A 114 3.62 2.18 -21.92
CA ALA A 114 2.60 1.17 -22.16
C ALA A 114 2.68 0.01 -21.17
N LEU A 115 3.90 -0.39 -20.77
CA LEU A 115 4.11 -1.42 -19.75
C LEU A 115 3.58 -0.95 -18.38
N LEU A 116 3.87 0.30 -18.00
CA LEU A 116 3.39 0.88 -16.74
C LEU A 116 1.86 0.96 -16.70
N ALA A 117 1.24 1.40 -17.80
CA ALA A 117 -0.21 1.43 -17.94
C ALA A 117 -0.81 0.01 -17.85
N GLY A 118 -0.17 -0.99 -18.48
CA GLY A 118 -0.56 -2.39 -18.39
C GLY A 118 -0.51 -2.93 -16.95
N MET A 119 0.57 -2.66 -16.21
CA MET A 119 0.70 -3.05 -14.80
C MET A 119 -0.33 -2.37 -13.91
N ALA A 120 -0.64 -1.10 -14.18
CA ALA A 120 -1.67 -0.37 -13.45
C ALA A 120 -3.07 -0.97 -13.71
N CYS A 121 -3.39 -1.28 -14.96
CA CYS A 121 -4.65 -1.94 -15.33
C CYS A 121 -4.78 -3.31 -14.67
N ASP A 122 -3.75 -4.16 -14.75
CA ASP A 122 -3.72 -5.46 -14.07
C ASP A 122 -3.98 -5.31 -12.57
N SER A 123 -3.21 -4.48 -11.89
CA SER A 123 -3.33 -4.28 -10.45
C SER A 123 -4.70 -3.73 -10.03
N CYS A 124 -5.29 -2.82 -10.81
CA CYS A 124 -6.62 -2.28 -10.52
C CYS A 124 -7.71 -3.33 -10.74
N ILE A 125 -7.66 -4.09 -11.84
CA ILE A 125 -8.63 -5.12 -12.16
C ILE A 125 -8.57 -6.24 -11.12
N THR A 126 -7.38 -6.75 -10.84
CA THR A 126 -7.18 -7.84 -9.85
C THR A 126 -7.57 -7.41 -8.44
N ALA A 127 -7.24 -6.18 -8.01
CA ALA A 127 -7.68 -5.63 -6.73
C ALA A 127 -9.20 -5.51 -6.65
N LEU A 128 -9.84 -4.96 -7.69
CA LEU A 128 -11.29 -4.79 -7.72
C LEU A 128 -12.02 -6.13 -7.67
N LEU A 129 -11.65 -7.07 -8.54
CA LEU A 129 -12.29 -8.39 -8.60
C LEU A 129 -12.09 -9.19 -7.32
N SER A 130 -10.87 -9.18 -6.76
CA SER A 130 -10.58 -9.87 -5.49
C SER A 130 -11.34 -9.27 -4.31
N LEU A 131 -11.45 -7.94 -4.21
CA LEU A 131 -12.26 -7.27 -3.19
C LEU A 131 -13.75 -7.54 -3.35
N LEU A 132 -14.29 -7.56 -4.58
CA LEU A 132 -15.68 -7.89 -4.84
C LEU A 132 -16.00 -9.33 -4.41
N LEU A 133 -15.13 -10.28 -4.77
CA LEU A 133 -15.28 -11.67 -4.38
C LEU A 133 -15.18 -11.84 -2.86
N LEU A 134 -14.21 -11.17 -2.23
CA LEU A 134 -14.02 -11.17 -0.80
C LEU A 134 -15.25 -10.61 -0.08
N ARG A 135 -15.79 -9.47 -0.55
CA ARG A 135 -17.02 -8.87 -0.03
C ARG A 135 -18.23 -9.81 -0.16
N LYS A 136 -18.32 -10.56 -1.26
CA LYS A 136 -19.39 -11.56 -1.46
C LYS A 136 -19.30 -12.71 -0.44
N LYS A 137 -18.09 -13.10 -0.03
CA LYS A 137 -17.85 -14.20 0.91
C LYS A 137 -17.92 -13.78 2.39
N THR A 138 -17.41 -12.59 2.72
CA THR A 138 -17.29 -12.11 4.11
C THR A 138 -18.38 -11.12 4.53
N GLY A 139 -19.23 -10.68 3.56
CA GLY A 139 -20.29 -9.72 3.81
C GLY A 139 -19.85 -8.26 3.64
N ARG A 140 -20.61 -7.33 4.25
CA ARG A 140 -20.42 -5.90 4.03
C ARG A 140 -19.21 -5.36 4.78
N LEU A 141 -18.17 -4.96 4.07
CA LEU A 141 -16.96 -4.36 4.61
C LEU A 141 -17.16 -2.83 4.81
N ARG A 142 -16.89 -2.32 6.00
CA ARG A 142 -17.04 -0.89 6.33
C ARG A 142 -15.72 -0.13 6.19
N ILE A 143 -15.08 -0.22 5.02
CA ILE A 143 -13.74 0.32 4.77
C ILE A 143 -13.79 1.77 4.22
N GLY A 144 -14.94 2.21 3.68
CA GLY A 144 -15.03 3.48 2.93
C GLY A 144 -14.58 4.72 3.70
N LYS A 145 -14.99 4.87 4.95
CA LYS A 145 -14.58 6.00 5.79
C LYS A 145 -13.08 5.99 6.10
N TYR A 146 -12.51 4.80 6.27
CA TYR A 146 -11.08 4.63 6.50
C TYR A 146 -10.28 4.99 5.24
N CYS A 147 -10.69 4.49 4.08
CA CYS A 147 -10.08 4.84 2.79
C CYS A 147 -10.10 6.34 2.51
N LEU A 148 -11.22 7.01 2.79
CA LEU A 148 -11.34 8.45 2.58
C LEU A 148 -10.36 9.24 3.47
N ARG A 149 -10.26 8.88 4.75
CA ARG A 149 -9.31 9.51 5.69
C ARG A 149 -7.86 9.26 5.29
N LEU A 150 -7.54 8.02 4.88
CA LEU A 150 -6.23 7.64 4.41
C LEU A 150 -5.84 8.43 3.16
N LEU A 151 -6.75 8.53 2.18
CA LEU A 151 -6.54 9.31 0.98
C LEU A 151 -6.26 10.79 1.29
N ALA A 152 -7.05 11.39 2.18
CA ALA A 152 -6.86 12.77 2.60
C ALA A 152 -5.49 12.96 3.30
N ALA A 153 -5.08 12.02 4.18
CA ALA A 153 -3.78 12.06 4.84
C ALA A 153 -2.63 11.96 3.84
N VAL A 154 -2.70 11.02 2.89
CA VAL A 154 -1.69 10.84 1.83
C VAL A 154 -1.57 12.09 0.96
N LEU A 155 -2.70 12.66 0.51
CA LEU A 155 -2.69 13.89 -0.30
C LEU A 155 -2.07 15.07 0.46
N LEU A 156 -2.37 15.21 1.74
CA LEU A 156 -1.76 16.23 2.61
C LEU A 156 -0.25 16.00 2.78
N CYS A 157 0.19 14.74 2.99
CA CYS A 157 1.61 14.42 3.08
C CYS A 157 2.35 14.74 1.78
N VAL A 158 1.78 14.42 0.62
CA VAL A 158 2.37 14.76 -0.69
C VAL A 158 2.41 16.27 -0.90
N ALA A 159 1.32 16.97 -0.58
CA ALA A 159 1.24 18.43 -0.73
C ALA A 159 2.24 19.19 0.15
N LEU A 160 2.57 18.66 1.33
CA LEU A 160 3.60 19.21 2.20
C LEU A 160 5.00 18.72 1.82
N GLY A 161 5.13 17.49 1.36
CA GLY A 161 6.40 16.85 1.02
C GLY A 161 7.06 17.46 -0.21
N LEU A 162 6.30 17.73 -1.27
CA LEU A 162 6.84 18.30 -2.52
C LEU A 162 7.54 19.65 -2.31
N PRO A 163 6.93 20.67 -1.66
CA PRO A 163 7.62 21.92 -1.40
C PRO A 163 8.79 21.78 -0.41
N ALA A 164 8.66 20.89 0.58
CA ALA A 164 9.76 20.61 1.52
C ALA A 164 10.96 20.01 0.80
N HIS A 165 10.74 19.04 -0.10
CA HIS A 165 11.79 18.45 -0.93
C HIS A 165 12.44 19.49 -1.84
N ALA A 166 11.65 20.32 -2.54
CA ALA A 166 12.16 21.39 -3.41
C ALA A 166 13.00 22.41 -2.63
N PHE A 167 12.58 22.73 -1.41
CA PHE A 167 13.33 23.62 -0.53
C PHE A 167 14.66 22.99 -0.08
N CYS A 168 14.64 21.74 0.38
CA CYS A 168 15.85 21.03 0.80
C CYS A 168 16.84 20.87 -0.35
N ALA A 169 16.37 20.52 -1.55
CA ALA A 169 17.20 20.34 -2.74
C ALA A 169 17.88 21.66 -3.20
N ARG A 170 17.31 22.82 -2.82
CA ARG A 170 17.88 24.13 -3.17
C ARG A 170 19.03 24.56 -2.25
N TYR A 171 19.02 24.13 -0.99
CA TYR A 171 19.97 24.58 0.02
C TYR A 171 20.99 23.54 0.47
N LEU A 172 20.71 22.26 0.25
CA LEU A 172 21.57 21.17 0.67
C LEU A 172 22.10 20.39 -0.54
N SER A 173 23.24 19.73 -0.35
CA SER A 173 23.77 18.75 -1.31
C SER A 173 22.82 17.56 -1.42
N TYR A 174 22.90 16.82 -2.50
CA TYR A 174 22.00 15.70 -2.84
C TYR A 174 21.71 14.72 -1.67
N PHE A 175 22.75 14.18 -1.03
CA PHE A 175 22.62 13.20 0.05
C PHE A 175 21.92 13.74 1.31
N PRO A 176 22.34 14.89 1.89
CA PRO A 176 21.66 15.45 3.05
C PRO A 176 20.25 15.96 2.72
N ALA A 177 20.00 16.48 1.52
CA ALA A 177 18.66 16.88 1.10
C ALA A 177 17.70 15.69 1.12
N PHE A 178 18.09 14.56 0.54
CA PHE A 178 17.32 13.33 0.54
C PHE A 178 17.01 12.82 1.96
N THR A 179 18.04 12.74 2.83
CA THR A 179 17.86 12.24 4.21
C THR A 179 16.99 13.15 5.06
N VAL A 180 17.16 14.48 4.95
CA VAL A 180 16.33 15.45 5.67
C VAL A 180 14.88 15.39 5.19
N THR A 181 14.65 15.33 3.89
CA THR A 181 13.29 15.19 3.33
C THR A 181 12.61 13.91 3.79
N MET A 182 13.32 12.79 3.80
CA MET A 182 12.80 11.53 4.33
C MET A 182 12.37 11.64 5.80
N LEU A 183 13.20 12.24 6.65
CA LEU A 183 12.88 12.41 8.07
C LEU A 183 11.69 13.35 8.29
N LEU A 184 11.63 14.45 7.55
CA LEU A 184 10.49 15.39 7.59
C LEU A 184 9.19 14.72 7.13
N LEU A 185 9.24 13.95 6.03
CA LEU A 185 8.09 13.21 5.53
C LEU A 185 7.61 12.17 6.54
N ALA A 186 8.51 11.35 7.09
CA ALA A 186 8.17 10.36 8.11
C ALA A 186 7.55 11.00 9.36
N ALA A 187 8.09 12.13 9.81
CA ALA A 187 7.54 12.88 10.95
C ALA A 187 6.13 13.42 10.63
N ALA A 188 5.94 14.02 9.44
CA ALA A 188 4.65 14.53 8.98
C ALA A 188 3.62 13.40 8.83
N GLU A 189 4.00 12.25 8.29
CA GLU A 189 3.13 11.08 8.17
C GLU A 189 2.67 10.56 9.52
N VAL A 190 3.59 10.34 10.46
CA VAL A 190 3.26 9.88 11.82
C VAL A 190 2.30 10.87 12.50
N LEU A 191 2.55 12.17 12.36
CA LEU A 191 1.74 13.21 12.96
C LEU A 191 0.34 13.27 12.33
N LEU A 192 0.24 13.28 10.99
CA LEU A 192 -1.03 13.34 10.28
C LEU A 192 -1.87 12.07 10.47
N PHE A 193 -1.25 10.90 10.44
CA PHE A 193 -1.95 9.64 10.64
C PHE A 193 -2.42 9.47 12.09
N SER A 194 -1.65 9.98 13.05
CA SER A 194 -2.07 10.07 14.46
C SER A 194 -3.24 11.03 14.63
N LEU A 195 -3.18 12.22 14.04
CA LEU A 195 -4.23 13.24 14.10
C LEU A 195 -5.54 12.72 13.48
N MET A 196 -5.47 12.02 12.36
CA MET A 196 -6.63 11.41 11.70
C MET A 196 -7.12 10.11 12.38
N ARG A 197 -6.51 9.72 13.51
CA ARG A 197 -6.81 8.48 14.25
C ARG A 197 -6.72 7.22 13.38
N LEU A 198 -5.83 7.23 12.40
CA LEU A 198 -5.52 6.07 11.56
C LEU A 198 -4.54 5.14 12.28
N ILE A 199 -3.64 5.72 13.08
CA ILE A 199 -2.67 5.01 13.93
C ILE A 199 -2.92 5.42 15.38
N ASP A 200 -3.17 4.44 16.22
CA ASP A 200 -3.22 4.63 17.67
C ASP A 200 -1.79 4.49 18.23
N VAL A 201 -1.03 5.60 18.14
CA VAL A 201 0.40 5.65 18.54
C VAL A 201 0.57 5.22 19.99
N ARG A 202 -0.40 5.54 20.88
CA ARG A 202 -0.39 5.10 22.27
C ARG A 202 -0.40 3.57 22.39
N THR A 203 -1.26 2.91 21.63
CA THR A 203 -1.38 1.43 21.64
C THR A 203 -0.15 0.76 21.04
N LEU A 204 0.47 1.36 20.02
CA LEU A 204 1.73 0.87 19.43
C LEU A 204 2.90 1.02 20.41
N LEU A 205 3.07 2.19 21.03
CA LEU A 205 4.12 2.41 22.03
C LEU A 205 3.97 1.48 23.23
N CYS A 206 2.75 1.35 23.78
CA CYS A 206 2.48 0.43 24.88
C CYS A 206 2.80 -1.04 24.52
N ARG A 207 2.50 -1.49 23.31
CA ARG A 207 2.84 -2.86 22.86
C ARG A 207 4.35 -3.05 22.67
N PHE A 208 5.06 -2.04 22.16
CA PHE A 208 6.52 -2.09 22.04
C PHE A 208 7.22 -2.16 23.39
N PHE A 209 6.80 -1.32 24.35
CA PHE A 209 7.35 -1.30 25.70
C PHE A 209 7.00 -2.56 26.49
N ALA A 210 5.76 -3.08 26.39
CA ALA A 210 5.34 -4.32 27.02
C ALA A 210 6.11 -5.55 26.49
N LYS A 211 6.39 -5.57 25.16
CA LYS A 211 7.17 -6.67 24.56
C LYS A 211 8.65 -6.62 24.96
N LYS A 212 9.22 -5.42 25.18
CA LYS A 212 10.59 -5.23 25.66
C LYS A 212 10.72 -5.67 27.11
N SER A 213 9.74 -5.36 27.96
CA SER A 213 9.69 -5.78 29.37
C SER A 213 9.62 -7.31 29.50
N LYS A 214 8.76 -7.99 28.71
CA LYS A 214 8.68 -9.46 28.71
C LYS A 214 9.97 -10.16 28.27
N LYS A 215 10.75 -9.53 27.37
CA LYS A 215 12.01 -10.11 26.87
C LYS A 215 13.16 -9.97 27.88
N ILE A 216 13.08 -9.02 28.79
CA ILE A 216 14.05 -8.82 29.90
C ILE A 216 13.74 -9.79 31.04
N SER A 217 12.47 -10.03 31.36
CA SER A 217 12.04 -10.96 32.42
C SER A 217 12.27 -12.45 32.10
N VAL A 218 12.51 -12.83 30.85
CA VAL A 218 12.81 -14.23 30.45
C VAL A 218 14.32 -14.49 30.39
N ARG A 219 15.15 -13.43 30.56
CA ARG A 219 16.63 -13.56 30.58
C ARG A 219 17.26 -13.37 31.95
N SER A 220 16.48 -13.10 32.98
CA SER A 220 16.83 -13.16 34.40
C SER A 220 16.32 -14.47 35.02
#